data_edcac520073472797a2c639b4b2f7e88
#
_entry.id   edcac520073472797a2c639b4b2f7e88
#
_cell.length_a   1.000
_cell.length_b   1.000
_cell.length_c   1.000
_cell.angle_alpha   90.00
_cell.angle_beta   90.00
_cell.angle_gamma   90.00
#
_symmetry.space_group_name_H-M   'P 1'
#
loop_
_entity.id
_entity.type
_entity.pdbx_description
1 polymer ?
#
loop_
_entity_poly.entity_id
_entity_poly.type
_entity_poly.pdbx_seq_one_letter_code
_entity_poly.pdbx_strand_id
1 'polypeptide(L)'
;ALLKTLEEPPEYGVIILMTSSLEALLPTIQSRCVLLNMRPVRDELVQKYLMEQLQVPDYRAKLCTAFARGNIGQAKLLASSEDFDRVREEAVTLLKYINEMEITELAAAVRKITEYQLDMTDYLDIISVWYRDVLMFKAMNDANHLIFREEIQYIKRVADRSSYEG
;
A
#
# COMPACT_ATOMS: atom_id res chain seq x y z
N ALA A 1 9.48 -31.90 -16.88
CA ALA A 1 8.26 -32.50 -16.30
C ALA A 1 7.03 -31.62 -16.53
N LEU A 2 7.02 -30.35 -16.11
CA LEU A 2 5.85 -29.47 -16.20
C LEU A 2 5.32 -29.28 -17.63
N LEU A 3 6.21 -29.06 -18.63
CA LEU A 3 5.80 -28.86 -20.03
C LEU A 3 5.03 -30.06 -20.59
N LYS A 4 5.49 -31.26 -20.29
CA LYS A 4 4.79 -32.49 -20.76
C LYS A 4 3.37 -32.59 -20.14
N THR A 5 3.22 -32.23 -18.89
CA THR A 5 1.91 -32.21 -18.21
C THR A 5 0.98 -31.10 -18.75
N LEU A 6 1.54 -29.99 -19.24
CA LEU A 6 0.77 -28.92 -19.89
C LEU A 6 0.37 -29.30 -21.34
N GLU A 7 1.16 -30.14 -22.01
CA GLU A 7 0.86 -30.63 -23.36
C GLU A 7 -0.23 -31.69 -23.34
N GLU A 8 -0.18 -32.59 -22.36
CA GLU A 8 -1.10 -33.71 -22.20
C GLU A 8 -1.64 -33.73 -20.76
N PRO A 9 -2.50 -32.74 -20.40
CA PRO A 9 -3.08 -32.75 -19.07
C PRO A 9 -4.08 -33.90 -18.90
N PRO A 10 -4.16 -34.51 -17.71
CA PRO A 10 -5.17 -35.50 -17.43
C PRO A 10 -6.57 -34.88 -17.56
N GLU A 11 -7.56 -35.60 -18.08
CA GLU A 11 -8.92 -35.09 -18.33
C GLU A 11 -9.62 -34.45 -17.12
N TYR A 12 -9.24 -34.89 -15.92
CA TYR A 12 -9.77 -34.37 -14.65
C TYR A 12 -8.92 -33.24 -14.04
N GLY A 13 -7.81 -32.87 -14.70
CA GLY A 13 -6.83 -31.92 -14.12
C GLY A 13 -7.03 -30.49 -14.60
N VAL A 14 -7.04 -29.54 -13.68
CA VAL A 14 -6.94 -28.11 -13.97
C VAL A 14 -5.63 -27.60 -13.38
N ILE A 15 -4.78 -27.02 -14.23
CA ILE A 15 -3.49 -26.45 -13.82
C ILE A 15 -3.60 -24.93 -13.83
N ILE A 16 -3.37 -24.30 -12.69
CA ILE A 16 -3.38 -22.84 -12.53
C ILE A 16 -1.95 -22.39 -12.23
N LEU A 17 -1.39 -21.57 -13.13
CA LEU A 17 -0.10 -20.92 -12.95
C LEU A 17 -0.32 -19.48 -12.55
N MET A 18 0.24 -19.07 -11.41
CA MET A 18 0.16 -17.70 -10.92
C MET A 18 1.51 -17.01 -11.09
N THR A 19 1.51 -15.82 -11.68
CA THR A 19 2.70 -14.98 -11.85
C THR A 19 2.34 -13.50 -11.75
N SER A 20 3.27 -12.70 -11.27
CA SER A 20 3.16 -11.23 -11.28
C SER A 20 3.61 -10.62 -12.61
N SER A 21 4.38 -11.37 -13.42
CA SER A 21 4.83 -10.94 -14.73
C SER A 21 4.72 -12.09 -15.74
N LEU A 22 4.06 -11.82 -16.86
CA LEU A 22 3.94 -12.78 -17.94
C LEU A 22 5.30 -13.09 -18.57
N GLU A 23 6.19 -12.11 -18.63
CA GLU A 23 7.54 -12.23 -19.21
C GLU A 23 8.43 -13.19 -18.43
N ALA A 24 8.12 -13.44 -17.14
CA ALA A 24 8.82 -14.42 -16.32
C ALA A 24 8.52 -15.89 -16.74
N LEU A 25 7.46 -16.12 -17.52
CA LEU A 25 7.09 -17.42 -18.00
C LEU A 25 7.66 -17.67 -19.39
N LEU A 26 8.16 -18.89 -19.61
CA LEU A 26 8.65 -19.31 -20.93
C LEU A 26 7.53 -19.18 -21.98
N PRO A 27 7.85 -18.73 -23.22
CA PRO A 27 6.87 -18.63 -24.30
C PRO A 27 6.15 -19.94 -24.59
N THR A 28 6.84 -21.09 -24.39
CA THR A 28 6.29 -22.43 -24.53
C THR A 28 5.20 -22.75 -23.50
N ILE A 29 5.26 -22.15 -22.30
CA ILE A 29 4.21 -22.26 -21.28
C ILE A 29 3.05 -21.34 -21.64
N GLN A 30 3.37 -20.07 -21.99
CA GLN A 30 2.36 -19.08 -22.35
C GLN A 30 1.45 -19.55 -23.48
N SER A 31 2.02 -20.19 -24.51
CA SER A 31 1.25 -20.68 -25.67
C SER A 31 0.28 -21.81 -25.37
N ARG A 32 0.41 -22.47 -24.21
CA ARG A 32 -0.45 -23.59 -23.76
C ARG A 32 -1.43 -23.22 -22.64
N CYS A 33 -1.42 -21.96 -22.23
CA CYS A 33 -2.27 -21.48 -21.15
C CYS A 33 -3.27 -20.43 -21.65
N VAL A 34 -4.43 -20.42 -21.04
CA VAL A 34 -5.37 -19.30 -21.19
C VAL A 34 -4.97 -18.21 -20.20
N LEU A 35 -4.67 -17.02 -20.72
CA LEU A 35 -4.25 -15.89 -19.89
C LEU A 35 -5.46 -15.21 -19.25
N LEU A 36 -5.49 -15.18 -17.92
CA LEU A 36 -6.46 -14.45 -17.13
C LEU A 36 -5.76 -13.26 -16.44
N ASN A 37 -5.93 -12.07 -17.01
CA ASN A 37 -5.38 -10.85 -16.42
C ASN A 37 -6.22 -10.39 -15.23
N MET A 38 -5.67 -10.53 -14.03
CA MET A 38 -6.27 -10.00 -12.80
C MET A 38 -5.95 -8.50 -12.70
N ARG A 39 -6.97 -7.68 -12.64
CA ARG A 39 -6.83 -6.23 -12.49
C ARG A 39 -7.05 -5.82 -11.03
N PRO A 40 -6.38 -4.75 -10.55
CA PRO A 40 -6.70 -4.15 -9.25
C PRO A 40 -8.18 -3.84 -9.14
N VAL A 41 -8.75 -4.12 -7.99
CA VAL A 41 -10.15 -3.77 -7.68
C VAL A 41 -10.22 -2.27 -7.37
N ARG A 42 -11.30 -1.61 -7.81
CA ARG A 42 -11.51 -0.18 -7.53
C ARG A 42 -11.61 0.09 -6.04
N ASP A 43 -11.06 1.20 -5.59
CA ASP A 43 -10.96 1.56 -4.17
C ASP A 43 -12.32 1.59 -3.48
N GLU A 44 -13.37 2.08 -4.14
CA GLU A 44 -14.72 2.11 -3.56
C GLU A 44 -15.25 0.70 -3.24
N LEU A 45 -14.91 -0.29 -4.07
CA LEU A 45 -15.32 -1.67 -3.85
C LEU A 45 -14.52 -2.33 -2.74
N VAL A 46 -13.21 -2.04 -2.63
CA VAL A 46 -12.36 -2.52 -1.55
C VAL A 46 -12.83 -1.94 -0.22
N GLN A 47 -13.05 -0.63 -0.16
CA GLN A 47 -13.56 0.07 1.02
C GLN A 47 -14.91 -0.49 1.46
N LYS A 48 -15.85 -0.62 0.50
CA LYS A 48 -17.16 -1.21 0.76
C LYS A 48 -17.06 -2.61 1.35
N TYR A 49 -16.19 -3.46 0.78
CA TYR A 49 -15.95 -4.81 1.30
C TYR A 49 -15.44 -4.79 2.74
N LEU A 50 -14.45 -3.94 3.05
CA LEU A 50 -13.92 -3.82 4.41
C LEU A 50 -14.98 -3.37 5.42
N MET A 51 -15.81 -2.41 5.04
CA MET A 51 -16.85 -1.86 5.92
C MET A 51 -18.01 -2.84 6.11
N GLU A 52 -18.54 -3.42 5.04
CA GLU A 52 -19.76 -4.24 5.10
C GLU A 52 -19.49 -5.68 5.53
N GLN A 53 -18.37 -6.29 5.09
CA GLN A 53 -18.07 -7.69 5.38
C GLN A 53 -17.21 -7.88 6.62
N LEU A 54 -16.31 -6.92 6.91
CA LEU A 54 -15.38 -7.02 8.03
C LEU A 54 -15.66 -6.00 9.13
N GLN A 55 -16.68 -5.14 8.95
CA GLN A 55 -17.10 -4.12 9.90
C GLN A 55 -15.96 -3.17 10.32
N VAL A 56 -15.01 -2.94 9.40
CA VAL A 56 -13.90 -2.01 9.61
C VAL A 56 -14.43 -0.57 9.60
N PRO A 57 -14.07 0.29 10.56
CA PRO A 57 -14.47 1.70 10.56
C PRO A 57 -14.05 2.42 9.28
N ASP A 58 -14.83 3.40 8.82
CA ASP A 58 -14.63 4.11 7.55
C ASP A 58 -13.21 4.67 7.39
N TYR A 59 -12.70 5.36 8.41
CA TYR A 59 -11.35 5.94 8.38
C TYR A 59 -10.26 4.87 8.18
N ARG A 60 -10.39 3.71 8.84
CA ARG A 60 -9.47 2.59 8.73
C ARG A 60 -9.61 1.88 7.39
N ALA A 61 -10.85 1.73 6.90
CA ALA A 61 -11.13 1.13 5.61
C ALA A 61 -10.50 1.96 4.47
N LYS A 62 -10.60 3.30 4.52
CA LYS A 62 -9.94 4.21 3.58
C LYS A 62 -8.43 4.05 3.59
N LEU A 63 -7.84 4.03 4.78
CA LEU A 63 -6.41 3.83 4.96
C LEU A 63 -5.96 2.50 4.34
N CYS A 64 -6.54 1.37 4.79
CA CYS A 64 -6.19 0.04 4.29
C CYS A 64 -6.40 -0.09 2.77
N THR A 65 -7.43 0.55 2.22
CA THR A 65 -7.70 0.57 0.77
C THR A 65 -6.57 1.25 0.01
N ALA A 66 -6.12 2.42 0.48
CA ALA A 66 -5.04 3.17 -0.15
C ALA A 66 -3.72 2.37 -0.22
N PHE A 67 -3.40 1.66 0.87
CA PHE A 67 -2.18 0.83 0.93
C PHE A 67 -2.31 -0.49 0.17
N ALA A 68 -3.52 -1.02 0.06
CA ALA A 68 -3.77 -2.28 -0.64
C ALA A 68 -3.74 -2.17 -2.17
N ARG A 69 -3.81 -0.95 -2.73
CA ARG A 69 -3.72 -0.70 -4.19
C ARG A 69 -4.60 -1.64 -5.02
N GLY A 70 -5.85 -1.85 -4.55
CA GLY A 70 -6.83 -2.71 -5.22
C GLY A 70 -6.67 -4.22 -4.94
N ASN A 71 -5.78 -4.63 -4.03
CA ASN A 71 -5.66 -6.01 -3.57
C ASN A 71 -6.50 -6.23 -2.30
N ILE A 72 -7.66 -6.90 -2.45
CA ILE A 72 -8.58 -7.17 -1.33
C ILE A 72 -7.93 -8.03 -0.24
N GLY A 73 -7.09 -9.01 -0.62
CA GLY A 73 -6.37 -9.85 0.33
C GLY A 73 -5.43 -9.02 1.21
N GLN A 74 -4.66 -8.14 0.60
CA GLN A 74 -3.78 -7.20 1.32
C GLN A 74 -4.59 -6.24 2.19
N ALA A 75 -5.68 -5.67 1.68
CA ALA A 75 -6.55 -4.79 2.45
C ALA A 75 -7.08 -5.46 3.73
N LYS A 76 -7.48 -6.73 3.62
CA LYS A 76 -7.92 -7.54 4.76
C LYS A 76 -6.80 -7.77 5.78
N LEU A 77 -5.59 -8.10 5.34
CA LEU A 77 -4.43 -8.29 6.21
C LEU A 77 -4.11 -6.99 6.97
N LEU A 78 -4.02 -5.87 6.26
CA LEU A 78 -3.76 -4.56 6.88
C LEU A 78 -4.85 -4.17 7.89
N ALA A 79 -6.11 -4.45 7.59
CA ALA A 79 -7.23 -4.13 8.48
C ALA A 79 -7.20 -4.89 9.80
N SER A 80 -6.53 -6.04 9.87
CA SER A 80 -6.40 -6.87 11.08
C SER A 80 -5.00 -6.81 11.71
N SER A 81 -4.05 -6.04 11.15
CA SER A 81 -2.66 -6.00 11.60
C SER A 81 -2.45 -4.91 12.66
N GLU A 82 -2.08 -5.33 13.87
CA GLU A 82 -1.61 -4.42 14.93
C GLU A 82 -0.22 -3.85 14.60
N ASP A 83 0.60 -4.61 13.91
CA ASP A 83 1.93 -4.17 13.48
C ASP A 83 1.82 -3.02 12.48
N PHE A 84 0.89 -3.08 11.54
CA PHE A 84 0.63 -1.98 10.61
C PHE A 84 0.22 -0.69 11.33
N ASP A 85 -0.63 -0.78 12.36
CA ASP A 85 -1.02 0.38 13.15
C ASP A 85 0.17 1.02 13.85
N ARG A 86 1.05 0.20 14.43
CA ARG A 86 2.27 0.67 15.12
C ARG A 86 3.24 1.34 14.14
N VAL A 87 3.50 0.72 12.99
CA VAL A 87 4.34 1.30 11.92
C VAL A 87 3.78 2.64 11.46
N ARG A 88 2.47 2.69 11.25
CA ARG A 88 1.78 3.92 10.85
C ARG A 88 1.97 5.04 11.87
N GLU A 89 1.73 4.76 13.15
CA GLU A 89 1.87 5.77 14.22
C GLU A 89 3.30 6.30 14.33
N GLU A 90 4.28 5.41 14.26
CA GLU A 90 5.69 5.78 14.30
C GLU A 90 6.10 6.61 13.08
N ALA A 91 5.73 6.17 11.86
CA ALA A 91 6.06 6.87 10.64
C ALA A 91 5.39 8.25 10.56
N VAL A 92 4.10 8.34 10.91
CA VAL A 92 3.38 9.62 10.93
C VAL A 92 3.96 10.56 11.99
N THR A 93 4.33 10.04 13.15
CA THR A 93 4.99 10.86 14.20
C THR A 93 6.33 11.40 13.71
N LEU A 94 7.14 10.57 13.04
CA LEU A 94 8.38 11.02 12.44
C LEU A 94 8.13 12.14 11.41
N LEU A 95 7.17 11.95 10.50
CA LEU A 95 6.85 12.88 9.42
C LEU A 95 6.31 14.22 9.92
N LYS A 96 5.59 14.24 11.05
CA LYS A 96 5.12 15.47 11.70
C LYS A 96 6.26 16.38 12.16
N TYR A 97 7.34 15.79 12.67
CA TYR A 97 8.40 16.49 13.36
C TYR A 97 9.75 16.47 12.64
N ILE A 98 9.85 15.80 11.49
CA ILE A 98 11.12 15.59 10.75
C ILE A 98 11.88 16.90 10.49
N ASN A 99 11.17 17.99 10.23
CA ASN A 99 11.78 19.31 9.97
C ASN A 99 12.22 20.05 11.25
N GLU A 100 11.85 19.56 12.41
CA GLU A 100 12.16 20.12 13.73
C GLU A 100 13.20 19.28 14.47
N MET A 101 13.51 18.06 13.96
CA MET A 101 14.46 17.13 14.55
C MET A 101 15.91 17.54 14.27
N GLU A 102 16.77 17.31 15.24
CA GLU A 102 18.22 17.33 15.03
C GLU A 102 18.68 16.08 14.27
N ILE A 103 19.83 16.18 13.62
CA ILE A 103 20.41 15.06 12.83
C ILE A 103 20.59 13.80 13.68
N THR A 104 20.94 13.96 14.96
CA THR A 104 21.11 12.88 15.92
C THR A 104 19.79 12.16 16.23
N GLU A 105 18.72 12.93 16.38
CA GLU A 105 17.36 12.40 16.62
C GLU A 105 16.83 11.68 15.39
N LEU A 106 17.04 12.26 14.20
CA LEU A 106 16.67 11.65 12.94
C LEU A 106 17.42 10.32 12.72
N ALA A 107 18.73 10.29 12.99
CA ALA A 107 19.52 9.08 12.88
C ALA A 107 19.05 7.99 13.87
N ALA A 108 18.65 8.37 15.09
CA ALA A 108 18.11 7.44 16.07
C ALA A 108 16.73 6.90 15.63
N ALA A 109 15.87 7.74 15.08
CA ALA A 109 14.56 7.33 14.54
C ALA A 109 14.72 6.35 13.37
N VAL A 110 15.61 6.65 12.41
CA VAL A 110 15.92 5.74 11.29
C VAL A 110 16.48 4.42 11.78
N ARG A 111 17.39 4.43 12.76
CA ARG A 111 17.93 3.19 13.34
C ARG A 111 16.83 2.35 13.99
N LYS A 112 15.93 2.99 14.74
CA LYS A 112 14.78 2.32 15.35
C LYS A 112 13.90 1.65 14.28
N ILE A 113 13.63 2.30 13.17
CA ILE A 113 12.87 1.74 12.04
C ILE A 113 13.56 0.48 11.46
N THR A 114 14.91 0.50 11.35
CA THR A 114 15.66 -0.63 10.80
C THR A 114 15.85 -1.79 11.79
N GLU A 115 15.75 -1.54 13.09
CA GLU A 115 15.83 -2.59 14.14
C GLU A 115 14.52 -3.39 14.25
N TYR A 116 13.38 -2.78 13.94
CA TYR A 116 12.14 -3.54 13.79
C TYR A 116 12.22 -4.36 12.50
N GLN A 117 11.95 -5.66 12.59
CA GLN A 117 11.84 -6.58 11.44
C GLN A 117 10.57 -6.27 10.58
N LEU A 118 10.13 -5.04 10.60
CA LEU A 118 8.98 -4.56 9.85
C LEU A 118 9.42 -4.32 8.40
N ASP A 119 8.57 -4.66 7.47
CA ASP A 119 8.86 -4.47 6.06
C ASP A 119 9.14 -2.98 5.78
N MET A 120 10.36 -2.66 5.37
CA MET A 120 10.76 -1.31 4.99
C MET A 120 9.81 -0.73 3.94
N THR A 121 9.17 -1.58 3.15
CA THR A 121 8.18 -1.22 2.14
C THR A 121 6.98 -0.51 2.77
N ASP A 122 6.50 -0.97 3.93
CA ASP A 122 5.36 -0.35 4.62
C ASP A 122 5.68 1.08 5.06
N TYR A 123 6.90 1.34 5.56
CA TYR A 123 7.33 2.70 5.89
C TYR A 123 7.40 3.61 4.67
N LEU A 124 7.99 3.12 3.58
CA LEU A 124 8.09 3.89 2.33
C LEU A 124 6.71 4.17 1.73
N ASP A 125 5.79 3.23 1.84
CA ASP A 125 4.41 3.42 1.40
C ASP A 125 3.71 4.50 2.25
N ILE A 126 3.88 4.49 3.58
CA ILE A 126 3.33 5.53 4.47
C ILE A 126 3.89 6.91 4.10
N ILE A 127 5.21 7.02 3.93
CA ILE A 127 5.88 8.25 3.52
C ILE A 127 5.32 8.74 2.18
N SER A 128 5.17 7.85 1.22
CA SER A 128 4.63 8.17 -0.11
C SER A 128 3.19 8.68 -0.05
N VAL A 129 2.33 8.06 0.75
CA VAL A 129 0.94 8.49 0.95
C VAL A 129 0.89 9.83 1.70
N TRP A 130 1.77 10.07 2.67
CA TRP A 130 1.87 11.35 3.36
C TRP A 130 2.20 12.49 2.40
N TYR A 131 3.25 12.35 1.60
CA TYR A 131 3.63 13.40 0.66
C TYR A 131 2.63 13.56 -0.49
N ARG A 132 1.95 12.47 -0.90
CA ARG A 132 0.78 12.57 -1.79
C ARG A 132 -0.29 13.49 -1.18
N ASP A 133 -0.62 13.29 0.09
CA ASP A 133 -1.63 14.10 0.78
C ASP A 133 -1.18 15.57 0.91
N VAL A 134 0.10 15.82 1.16
CA VAL A 134 0.68 17.18 1.16
C VAL A 134 0.50 17.83 -0.23
N LEU A 135 0.83 17.13 -1.30
CA LEU A 135 0.69 17.65 -2.67
C LEU A 135 -0.78 17.86 -3.06
N MET A 136 -1.65 16.91 -2.70
CA MET A 136 -3.10 17.03 -2.94
C MET A 136 -3.68 18.23 -2.20
N PHE A 137 -3.35 18.40 -0.93
CA PHE A 137 -3.80 19.56 -0.17
C PHE A 137 -3.29 20.88 -0.76
N LYS A 138 -2.00 20.93 -1.15
CA LYS A 138 -1.40 22.10 -1.78
C LYS A 138 -2.09 22.46 -3.11
N ALA A 139 -2.50 21.47 -3.91
CA ALA A 139 -3.14 21.69 -5.20
C ALA A 139 -4.62 22.06 -5.08
N MET A 140 -5.36 21.44 -4.16
CA MET A 140 -6.83 21.52 -4.11
C MET A 140 -7.35 22.34 -2.91
N ASN A 141 -6.53 22.53 -1.89
CA ASN A 141 -6.89 23.15 -0.60
C ASN A 141 -8.14 22.51 0.04
N ASP A 142 -8.33 21.21 -0.19
CA ASP A 142 -9.47 20.43 0.32
C ASP A 142 -8.99 19.18 1.07
N ALA A 143 -9.46 19.05 2.31
CA ALA A 143 -9.13 17.93 3.19
C ALA A 143 -9.91 16.65 2.91
N ASN A 144 -10.98 16.71 2.11
CA ASN A 144 -11.86 15.55 1.89
C ASN A 144 -11.19 14.40 1.13
N HIS A 145 -10.16 14.73 0.34
CA HIS A 145 -9.40 13.77 -0.47
C HIS A 145 -8.16 13.20 0.23
N LEU A 146 -7.89 13.64 1.48
CA LEU A 146 -6.72 13.18 2.24
C LEU A 146 -6.99 11.82 2.88
N ILE A 147 -5.98 10.95 2.85
CA ILE A 147 -5.95 9.68 3.57
C ILE A 147 -5.69 9.94 5.06
N PHE A 148 -4.69 10.79 5.36
CA PHE A 148 -4.36 11.22 6.72
C PHE A 148 -5.12 12.48 7.12
N ARG A 149 -6.44 12.48 6.95
CA ARG A 149 -7.29 13.64 7.22
C ARG A 149 -7.18 14.15 8.67
N GLU A 150 -6.96 13.26 9.61
CA GLU A 150 -6.81 13.58 11.03
C GLU A 150 -5.57 14.46 11.29
N GLU A 151 -4.59 14.38 10.38
CA GLU A 151 -3.30 15.07 10.47
C GLU A 151 -3.24 16.36 9.64
N ILE A 152 -4.38 16.89 9.24
CA ILE A 152 -4.49 18.04 8.34
C ILE A 152 -3.66 19.25 8.77
N GLN A 153 -3.53 19.51 10.08
CA GLN A 153 -2.76 20.65 10.58
C GLN A 153 -1.27 20.54 10.24
N TYR A 154 -0.72 19.32 10.32
CA TYR A 154 0.66 19.05 9.97
C TYR A 154 0.86 19.02 8.46
N ILE A 155 -0.05 18.40 7.72
CA ILE A 155 -0.05 18.37 6.25
C ILE A 155 -0.06 19.80 5.70
N LYS A 156 -0.93 20.67 6.22
CA LYS A 156 -0.99 22.09 5.84
C LYS A 156 0.34 22.80 6.12
N ARG A 157 0.92 22.61 7.29
CA ARG A 157 2.21 23.22 7.67
C ARG A 157 3.33 22.82 6.70
N VAL A 158 3.37 21.54 6.31
CA VAL A 158 4.35 21.04 5.33
C VAL A 158 4.06 21.60 3.95
N ALA A 159 2.79 21.61 3.50
CA ALA A 159 2.37 22.15 2.21
C ALA A 159 2.72 23.65 2.05
N ASP A 160 2.57 24.45 3.12
CA ASP A 160 2.89 25.87 3.10
C ASP A 160 4.41 26.14 3.03
N ARG A 161 5.23 25.22 3.55
CA ARG A 161 6.70 25.35 3.57
C ARG A 161 7.38 24.78 2.32
N SER A 162 6.76 23.80 1.65
CA SER A 162 7.33 23.12 0.49
C SER A 162 7.08 23.91 -0.79
N SER A 163 8.07 23.97 -1.69
CA SER A 163 7.86 24.43 -3.07
C SER A 163 7.39 23.28 -3.96
N TYR A 164 6.92 23.58 -5.20
CA TYR A 164 6.63 22.55 -6.20
C TYR A 164 7.92 22.04 -6.88
N GLU A 165 9.04 22.68 -6.65
CA GLU A 165 10.33 22.39 -7.28
C GLU A 165 11.30 21.61 -6.36
N GLY A 166 10.81 21.13 -5.22
CA GLY A 166 11.56 20.28 -4.28
C GLY A 166 11.72 20.87 -2.90
#